data_be7cffa6c6f350793a29d3d9ee9ea205
#
_entry.id   be7cffa6c6f350793a29d3d9ee9ea205
#
_cell.length_a   1.000
_cell.length_b   1.000
_cell.length_c   1.000
_cell.angle_alpha   90.00
_cell.angle_beta   90.00
_cell.angle_gamma   90.00
#
_symmetry.space_group_name_H-M   'P 1'
#
loop_
_entity.id
_entity.type
_entity.pdbx_description
1 polymer ?
#
loop_
_entity_poly.entity_id
_entity_poly.type
_entity_poly.pdbx_seq_one_letter_code
_entity_poly.pdbx_strand_id
1 'polypeptide(L)'
;MLVVDDESDLELLIKQKFRRKIREGSYEFFFAHNGAEAIQVLQKETNIDLVLSDINMPIMDGLTLLSKISELSPIIKVVMVSAYGDMDNIRIAMNRGAFDFVCKPVNFEDLEVTVEKTIQHVQQLRDTLQAIKENNILRMYVDENVLSFMNRREFESSLMANEVVEATVV
;
A
#
# COMPACT_ATOMS: atom_id res chain seq x y z
N MET A 1 -11.69 1.51 -1.70
CA MET A 1 -11.27 2.95 -1.66
C MET A 1 -12.06 3.67 -0.60
N LEU A 2 -11.48 4.66 0.08
CA LEU A 2 -12.16 5.47 1.09
C LEU A 2 -12.23 6.93 0.61
N VAL A 3 -13.41 7.53 0.70
CA VAL A 3 -13.65 8.94 0.36
C VAL A 3 -13.96 9.68 1.64
N VAL A 4 -13.25 10.76 1.90
CA VAL A 4 -13.35 11.54 3.14
C VAL A 4 -13.61 13.00 2.79
N ASP A 5 -14.83 13.45 3.03
CA ASP A 5 -15.29 14.81 2.74
C ASP A 5 -16.46 15.12 3.67
N ASP A 6 -16.45 16.27 4.33
CA ASP A 6 -17.56 16.69 5.19
C ASP A 6 -18.79 17.17 4.39
N GLU A 7 -18.60 17.41 3.10
CA GLU A 7 -19.67 17.71 2.14
C GLU A 7 -20.07 16.44 1.36
N SER A 8 -21.37 16.25 1.13
CA SER A 8 -21.88 15.07 0.41
C SER A 8 -21.68 15.11 -1.11
N ASP A 9 -21.20 16.21 -1.66
CA ASP A 9 -21.13 16.42 -3.11
C ASP A 9 -20.15 15.48 -3.78
N LEU A 10 -18.98 15.23 -3.16
CA LEU A 10 -17.98 14.30 -3.67
C LEU A 10 -18.50 12.84 -3.61
N GLU A 11 -19.20 12.47 -2.55
CA GLU A 11 -19.83 11.16 -2.41
C GLU A 11 -20.85 10.91 -3.52
N LEU A 12 -21.73 11.90 -3.78
CA LEU A 12 -22.74 11.82 -4.85
C LEU A 12 -22.10 11.70 -6.22
N LEU A 13 -21.05 12.50 -6.49
CA LEU A 13 -20.29 12.45 -7.74
C LEU A 13 -19.69 11.06 -7.96
N ILE A 14 -19.03 10.51 -6.96
CA ILE A 14 -18.39 9.19 -7.02
C ILE A 14 -19.43 8.10 -7.27
N LYS A 15 -20.51 8.06 -6.49
CA LYS A 15 -21.58 7.07 -6.65
C LYS A 15 -22.21 7.13 -8.04
N GLN A 16 -22.37 8.33 -8.59
CA GLN A 16 -22.96 8.52 -9.92
C GLN A 16 -21.98 8.09 -11.03
N LYS A 17 -20.76 8.56 -10.97
CA LYS A 17 -19.79 8.44 -12.05
C LYS A 17 -19.12 7.07 -12.08
N PHE A 18 -18.81 6.49 -10.94
CA PHE A 18 -18.25 5.13 -10.84
C PHE A 18 -19.33 4.03 -10.74
N ARG A 19 -20.60 4.36 -10.93
CA ARG A 19 -21.72 3.42 -10.82
C ARG A 19 -21.51 2.11 -11.56
N ARG A 20 -20.93 2.15 -12.75
CA ARG A 20 -20.65 0.95 -13.55
C ARG A 20 -19.60 0.08 -12.87
N LYS A 21 -18.46 0.66 -12.49
CA LYS A 21 -17.35 -0.05 -11.83
C LYS A 21 -17.74 -0.62 -10.47
N ILE A 22 -18.60 0.11 -9.72
CA ILE A 22 -19.17 -0.38 -8.46
C ILE A 22 -20.07 -1.60 -8.70
N ARG A 23 -20.96 -1.53 -9.68
CA ARG A 23 -21.89 -2.63 -10.00
C ARG A 23 -21.18 -3.88 -10.54
N GLU A 24 -20.09 -3.71 -11.28
CA GLU A 24 -19.25 -4.78 -11.79
C GLU A 24 -18.33 -5.38 -10.69
N GLY A 25 -18.33 -4.81 -9.48
CA GLY A 25 -17.47 -5.24 -8.37
C GLY A 25 -15.99 -4.90 -8.55
N SER A 26 -15.66 -4.06 -9.55
CA SER A 26 -14.28 -3.64 -9.81
C SER A 26 -13.79 -2.62 -8.79
N TYR A 27 -14.71 -1.79 -8.26
CA TYR A 27 -14.43 -0.78 -7.24
C TYR A 27 -15.42 -0.88 -6.09
N GLU A 28 -14.91 -0.76 -4.88
CA GLU A 28 -15.67 -0.64 -3.65
C GLU A 28 -15.31 0.68 -2.95
N PHE A 29 -16.32 1.43 -2.53
CA PHE A 29 -16.14 2.72 -1.89
C PHE A 29 -16.75 2.73 -0.49
N PHE A 30 -15.97 3.22 0.45
CA PHE A 30 -16.36 3.59 1.80
C PHE A 30 -16.37 5.11 1.91
N PHE A 31 -17.16 5.67 2.81
CA PHE A 31 -17.30 7.10 2.99
C PHE A 31 -17.13 7.47 4.46
N ALA A 32 -16.51 8.61 4.71
CA ALA A 32 -16.33 9.20 6.03
C ALA A 32 -16.44 10.73 5.93
N HIS A 33 -16.93 11.38 6.97
CA HIS A 33 -17.17 12.83 6.97
C HIS A 33 -16.09 13.66 7.64
N ASN A 34 -15.08 13.03 8.19
CA ASN A 34 -13.90 13.66 8.77
C ASN A 34 -12.78 12.64 8.93
N GLY A 35 -11.57 13.13 9.24
CA GLY A 35 -10.41 12.26 9.39
C GLY A 35 -10.51 11.26 10.55
N ALA A 36 -11.26 11.56 11.62
CA ALA A 36 -11.42 10.64 12.74
C ALA A 36 -12.29 9.43 12.36
N GLU A 37 -13.38 9.65 11.64
CA GLU A 37 -14.19 8.57 11.06
C GLU A 37 -13.40 7.76 10.04
N ALA A 38 -12.60 8.42 9.20
CA ALA A 38 -11.74 7.76 8.23
C ALA A 38 -10.77 6.76 8.89
N ILE A 39 -10.14 7.13 9.99
CA ILE A 39 -9.28 6.22 10.77
C ILE A 39 -10.06 5.01 11.28
N GLN A 40 -11.30 5.21 11.78
CA GLN A 40 -12.13 4.09 12.23
C GLN A 40 -12.47 3.11 11.08
N VAL A 41 -12.76 3.65 9.89
CA VAL A 41 -12.98 2.82 8.69
C VAL A 41 -11.72 2.05 8.32
N LEU A 42 -10.56 2.71 8.28
CA LEU A 42 -9.28 2.07 7.96
C LEU A 42 -8.86 0.97 8.96
N GLN A 43 -9.30 1.06 10.22
CA GLN A 43 -9.07 0.02 11.22
C GLN A 43 -9.97 -1.21 11.05
N LYS A 44 -11.16 -1.03 10.46
CA LYS A 44 -12.11 -2.13 10.21
C LYS A 44 -11.91 -2.78 8.85
N GLU A 45 -11.62 -1.98 7.84
CA GLU A 45 -11.53 -2.40 6.44
C GLU A 45 -10.06 -2.51 6.02
N THR A 46 -9.59 -3.73 5.84
CA THR A 46 -8.17 -4.01 5.53
C THR A 46 -7.80 -3.87 4.05
N ASN A 47 -8.80 -3.77 3.16
CA ASN A 47 -8.62 -3.77 1.71
C ASN A 47 -8.73 -2.38 1.07
N ILE A 48 -8.37 -1.33 1.81
CA ILE A 48 -8.37 0.04 1.28
C ILE A 48 -6.99 0.35 0.70
N ASP A 49 -6.95 0.66 -0.58
CA ASP A 49 -5.74 0.99 -1.34
C ASP A 49 -5.54 2.48 -1.52
N LEU A 50 -6.64 3.22 -1.61
CA LEU A 50 -6.68 4.64 -1.92
C LEU A 50 -7.62 5.37 -0.98
N VAL A 51 -7.16 6.50 -0.47
CA VAL A 51 -7.97 7.48 0.27
C VAL A 51 -8.03 8.77 -0.56
N LEU A 52 -9.25 9.20 -0.89
CA LEU A 52 -9.54 10.52 -1.44
C LEU A 52 -9.97 11.40 -0.27
N SER A 53 -9.22 12.40 0.10
CA SER A 53 -9.50 13.22 1.28
C SER A 53 -9.57 14.70 0.95
N ASP A 54 -10.65 15.37 1.35
CA ASP A 54 -10.63 16.83 1.45
C ASP A 54 -9.56 17.25 2.46
N ILE A 55 -9.00 18.44 2.24
CA ILE A 55 -8.05 19.05 3.17
C ILE A 55 -8.78 19.67 4.35
N ASN A 56 -9.82 20.44 4.08
CA ASN A 56 -10.49 21.28 5.08
C ASN A 56 -11.74 20.59 5.64
N MET A 57 -11.57 19.85 6.72
CA MET A 57 -12.66 19.13 7.39
C MET A 57 -12.65 19.42 8.89
N PRO A 58 -13.84 19.37 9.56
CA PRO A 58 -13.93 19.51 11.00
C PRO A 58 -13.34 18.29 11.72
N ILE A 59 -13.09 18.42 13.03
CA ILE A 59 -12.63 17.36 13.94
C ILE A 59 -11.18 16.93 13.64
N MET A 60 -10.91 16.41 12.44
CA MET A 60 -9.59 16.08 11.95
C MET A 60 -9.50 16.42 10.46
N ASP A 61 -8.60 17.33 10.12
CA ASP A 61 -8.35 17.77 8.74
C ASP A 61 -7.61 16.71 7.90
N GLY A 62 -7.59 16.92 6.59
CA GLY A 62 -6.97 16.00 5.64
C GLY A 62 -5.44 15.92 5.78
N LEU A 63 -4.76 16.98 6.19
CA LEU A 63 -3.30 16.97 6.39
C LEU A 63 -2.90 16.12 7.61
N THR A 64 -3.69 16.21 8.67
CA THR A 64 -3.52 15.37 9.86
C THR A 64 -3.84 13.90 9.55
N LEU A 65 -4.92 13.66 8.79
CA LEU A 65 -5.28 12.32 8.33
C LEU A 65 -4.17 11.70 7.47
N LEU A 66 -3.62 12.45 6.51
CA LEU A 66 -2.49 12.01 5.68
C LEU A 66 -1.30 11.53 6.52
N SER A 67 -0.91 12.32 7.53
CA SER A 67 0.20 11.95 8.42
C SER A 67 -0.08 10.65 9.16
N LYS A 68 -1.29 10.48 9.69
CA LYS A 68 -1.70 9.26 10.39
C LYS A 68 -1.76 8.02 9.47
N ILE A 69 -2.25 8.17 8.24
CA ILE A 69 -2.27 7.07 7.26
C ILE A 69 -0.85 6.65 6.90
N SER A 70 0.06 7.60 6.71
CA SER A 70 1.48 7.31 6.41
C SER A 70 2.17 6.51 7.53
N GLU A 71 1.78 6.73 8.78
CA GLU A 71 2.26 5.95 9.94
C GLU A 71 1.61 4.56 10.00
N LEU A 72 0.34 4.43 9.62
CA LEU A 72 -0.42 3.17 9.67
C LEU A 72 0.00 2.21 8.56
N SER A 73 0.16 2.70 7.34
CA SER A 73 0.47 1.85 6.19
C SER A 73 1.13 2.63 5.05
N PRO A 74 2.35 2.26 4.63
CA PRO A 74 3.02 2.88 3.49
C PRO A 74 2.41 2.48 2.13
N ILE A 75 1.54 1.46 2.11
CA ILE A 75 0.90 0.96 0.89
C ILE A 75 -0.29 1.82 0.51
N ILE A 76 -1.08 2.26 1.48
CA ILE A 76 -2.25 3.12 1.24
C ILE A 76 -1.79 4.45 0.66
N LYS A 77 -2.33 4.83 -0.48
CA LYS A 77 -2.04 6.12 -1.11
C LYS A 77 -3.16 7.12 -0.83
N VAL A 78 -2.77 8.35 -0.55
CA VAL A 78 -3.71 9.44 -0.27
C VAL A 78 -3.64 10.44 -1.41
N VAL A 79 -4.79 10.73 -1.99
CA VAL A 79 -5.01 11.79 -2.97
C VAL A 79 -5.80 12.89 -2.27
N MET A 80 -5.28 14.11 -2.31
CA MET A 80 -5.93 15.25 -1.68
C MET A 80 -6.96 15.87 -2.63
N VAL A 81 -8.10 16.23 -2.10
CA VAL A 81 -9.11 17.01 -2.82
C VAL A 81 -9.13 18.39 -2.18
N SER A 82 -8.94 19.45 -2.95
CA SER A 82 -8.77 20.79 -2.39
C SER A 82 -9.40 21.87 -3.26
N ALA A 83 -9.84 22.97 -2.64
CA ALA A 83 -10.36 24.10 -3.35
C ALA A 83 -9.30 24.74 -4.29
N TYR A 84 -9.76 25.25 -5.43
CA TYR A 84 -8.90 26.01 -6.33
C TYR A 84 -8.33 27.24 -5.61
N GLY A 85 -6.99 27.35 -5.62
CA GLY A 85 -6.29 28.43 -4.93
C GLY A 85 -5.65 28.05 -3.59
N ASP A 86 -5.91 26.85 -3.07
CA ASP A 86 -5.32 26.35 -1.81
C ASP A 86 -3.91 25.71 -2.03
N MET A 87 -3.09 26.38 -2.85
CA MET A 87 -1.79 25.85 -3.28
C MET A 87 -0.81 25.64 -2.14
N ASP A 88 -0.91 26.41 -1.05
CA ASP A 88 -0.02 26.24 0.10
C ASP A 88 -0.31 24.94 0.83
N ASN A 89 -1.57 24.60 1.06
CA ASN A 89 -1.95 23.34 1.68
C ASN A 89 -1.67 22.15 0.76
N ILE A 90 -1.87 22.29 -0.55
CA ILE A 90 -1.49 21.26 -1.54
C ILE A 90 0.01 21.00 -1.48
N ARG A 91 0.84 22.03 -1.43
CA ARG A 91 2.30 21.90 -1.31
C ARG A 91 2.70 21.19 -0.02
N ILE A 92 2.06 21.54 1.10
CA ILE A 92 2.28 20.89 2.39
C ILE A 92 1.91 19.40 2.29
N ALA A 93 0.77 19.08 1.70
CA ALA A 93 0.31 17.70 1.51
C ALA A 93 1.30 16.88 0.68
N MET A 94 1.76 17.42 -0.46
CA MET A 94 2.73 16.75 -1.32
C MET A 94 4.06 16.51 -0.59
N ASN A 95 4.55 17.48 0.17
CA ASN A 95 5.76 17.34 1.00
C ASN A 95 5.60 16.30 2.12
N ARG A 96 4.37 16.06 2.60
CA ARG A 96 4.06 15.02 3.60
C ARG A 96 3.78 13.65 2.99
N GLY A 97 3.92 13.49 1.66
CA GLY A 97 3.79 12.22 0.97
C GLY A 97 2.41 11.91 0.40
N ALA A 98 1.55 12.92 0.19
CA ALA A 98 0.38 12.75 -0.66
C ALA A 98 0.80 12.24 -2.03
N PHE A 99 0.04 11.31 -2.59
CA PHE A 99 0.37 10.71 -3.88
C PHE A 99 0.06 11.65 -5.05
N ASP A 100 -1.08 12.34 -4.96
CA ASP A 100 -1.56 13.29 -5.96
C ASP A 100 -2.60 14.23 -5.35
N PHE A 101 -3.14 15.15 -6.15
CA PHE A 101 -4.23 16.01 -5.74
C PHE A 101 -5.22 16.26 -6.89
N VAL A 102 -6.46 16.61 -6.52
CA VAL A 102 -7.54 17.00 -7.43
C VAL A 102 -8.14 18.31 -6.94
N CYS A 103 -8.35 19.27 -7.84
CA CYS A 103 -8.94 20.56 -7.49
C CYS A 103 -10.47 20.52 -7.51
N LYS A 104 -11.12 21.20 -6.53
CA LYS A 104 -12.55 21.51 -6.56
C LYS A 104 -12.79 22.77 -7.42
N PRO A 105 -13.85 22.86 -8.25
CA PRO A 105 -14.84 21.82 -8.49
C PRO A 105 -14.25 20.62 -9.21
N VAL A 106 -14.60 19.41 -8.72
CA VAL A 106 -13.97 18.16 -9.20
C VAL A 106 -14.38 17.89 -10.64
N ASN A 107 -13.39 17.86 -11.54
CA ASN A 107 -13.57 17.33 -12.87
C ASN A 107 -13.50 15.79 -12.80
N PHE A 108 -14.53 15.12 -13.32
CA PHE A 108 -14.59 13.67 -13.25
C PHE A 108 -13.50 12.98 -14.04
N GLU A 109 -13.13 13.49 -15.22
CA GLU A 109 -12.08 12.89 -16.06
C GLU A 109 -10.74 12.95 -15.35
N ASP A 110 -10.39 14.08 -14.73
CA ASP A 110 -9.18 14.22 -13.93
C ASP A 110 -9.19 13.28 -12.70
N LEU A 111 -10.34 13.18 -12.02
CA LEU A 111 -10.51 12.28 -10.89
C LEU A 111 -10.35 10.82 -11.32
N GLU A 112 -10.97 10.41 -12.42
CA GLU A 112 -10.89 9.05 -12.93
C GLU A 112 -9.45 8.66 -13.27
N VAL A 113 -8.74 9.52 -14.00
CA VAL A 113 -7.32 9.32 -14.35
C VAL A 113 -6.46 9.21 -13.10
N THR A 114 -6.66 10.08 -12.12
CA THR A 114 -5.92 10.08 -10.86
C THR A 114 -6.19 8.81 -10.04
N VAL A 115 -7.44 8.38 -9.95
CA VAL A 115 -7.83 7.14 -9.27
C VAL A 115 -7.19 5.92 -9.96
N GLU A 116 -7.30 5.81 -11.28
CA GLU A 116 -6.73 4.69 -12.03
C GLU A 116 -5.21 4.61 -11.90
N LYS A 117 -4.51 5.73 -12.06
CA LYS A 117 -3.06 5.85 -11.88
C LYS A 117 -2.64 5.41 -10.46
N THR A 118 -3.38 5.84 -9.45
CA THR A 118 -3.08 5.50 -8.05
C THR A 118 -3.28 4.02 -7.78
N ILE A 119 -4.38 3.44 -8.24
CA ILE A 119 -4.66 2.01 -8.09
C ILE A 119 -3.62 1.15 -8.80
N GLN A 120 -3.23 1.51 -10.02
CA GLN A 120 -2.15 0.81 -10.75
C GLN A 120 -0.82 0.86 -9.97
N HIS A 121 -0.48 2.01 -9.39
CA HIS A 121 0.72 2.14 -8.58
C HIS A 121 0.69 1.25 -7.33
N VAL A 122 -0.44 1.22 -6.62
CA VAL A 122 -0.61 0.36 -5.44
C VAL A 122 -0.51 -1.11 -5.83
N GLN A 123 -1.11 -1.52 -6.95
CA GLN A 123 -1.02 -2.89 -7.43
C GLN A 123 0.44 -3.28 -7.74
N GLN A 124 1.18 -2.46 -8.48
CA GLN A 124 2.61 -2.69 -8.76
C GLN A 124 3.44 -2.80 -7.47
N LEU A 125 3.15 -1.96 -6.48
CA LEU A 125 3.83 -2.03 -5.18
C LEU A 125 3.54 -3.34 -4.45
N ARG A 126 2.29 -3.79 -4.44
CA ARG A 126 1.88 -5.08 -3.85
C ARG A 126 2.54 -6.27 -4.54
N ASP A 127 2.55 -6.27 -5.87
CA ASP A 127 3.18 -7.33 -6.67
C ASP A 127 4.69 -7.41 -6.40
N THR A 128 5.35 -6.26 -6.29
CA THR A 128 6.78 -6.17 -5.94
C THR A 128 7.04 -6.73 -4.53
N LEU A 129 6.23 -6.33 -3.55
CA LEU A 129 6.37 -6.83 -2.17
C LEU A 129 6.11 -8.34 -2.07
N GLN A 130 5.14 -8.84 -2.83
CA GLN A 130 4.86 -10.28 -2.91
C GLN A 130 6.04 -11.04 -3.51
N ALA A 131 6.61 -10.56 -4.63
CA ALA A 131 7.77 -11.15 -5.27
C ALA A 131 9.01 -11.17 -4.35
N ILE A 132 9.25 -10.10 -3.59
CA ILE A 132 10.34 -10.03 -2.60
C ILE A 132 10.11 -11.07 -1.49
N LYS A 133 8.89 -11.18 -0.98
CA LYS A 133 8.53 -12.15 0.05
C LYS A 133 8.75 -13.59 -0.42
N GLU A 134 8.30 -13.92 -1.64
CA GLU A 134 8.48 -15.24 -2.24
C GLU A 134 9.96 -15.56 -2.46
N ASN A 135 10.75 -14.61 -2.98
CA ASN A 135 12.19 -14.78 -3.16
C ASN A 135 12.93 -14.99 -1.82
N ASN A 136 12.55 -14.28 -0.77
CA ASN A 136 13.14 -14.47 0.54
C ASN A 136 12.82 -15.86 1.13
N ILE A 137 11.60 -16.35 0.96
CA ILE A 137 11.21 -17.70 1.36
C ILE A 137 12.02 -18.73 0.57
N LEU A 138 12.13 -18.59 -0.76
CA LEU A 138 12.92 -19.50 -1.61
C LEU A 138 14.40 -19.50 -1.23
N ARG A 139 15.00 -18.35 -0.92
CA ARG A 139 16.39 -18.26 -0.43
C ARG A 139 16.58 -19.00 0.88
N MET A 140 15.68 -18.84 1.85
CA MET A 140 15.73 -19.61 3.11
C MET A 140 15.69 -21.12 2.85
N TYR A 141 14.83 -21.58 1.94
CA TYR A 141 14.73 -23.00 1.56
C TYR A 141 15.99 -23.51 0.87
N VAL A 142 16.58 -22.73 -0.04
CA VAL A 142 17.82 -23.08 -0.73
C VAL A 142 19.01 -23.13 0.24
N ASP A 143 19.10 -22.15 1.13
CA ASP A 143 20.18 -22.08 2.12
C ASP A 143 20.12 -23.28 3.11
N GLU A 144 18.94 -23.68 3.57
CA GLU A 144 18.78 -24.90 4.41
C GLU A 144 19.19 -26.18 3.67
N ASN A 145 18.77 -26.33 2.43
CA ASN A 145 19.13 -27.49 1.62
C ASN A 145 20.63 -27.53 1.30
N VAL A 146 21.22 -26.38 0.98
CA VAL A 146 22.67 -26.26 0.72
C VAL A 146 23.46 -26.55 1.97
N LEU A 147 23.06 -26.01 3.14
CA LEU A 147 23.70 -26.31 4.43
C LEU A 147 23.60 -27.79 4.80
N SER A 148 22.46 -28.42 4.59
CA SER A 148 22.30 -29.85 4.86
C SER A 148 23.16 -30.70 3.93
N PHE A 149 23.34 -30.29 2.69
CA PHE A 149 24.20 -30.96 1.71
C PHE A 149 25.69 -30.77 2.02
N MET A 150 26.09 -29.59 2.44
CA MET A 150 27.48 -29.28 2.86
C MET A 150 27.84 -30.07 4.12
N ASN A 151 26.99 -30.09 5.13
CA ASN A 151 27.20 -30.85 6.36
C ASN A 151 27.35 -32.36 6.07
N ARG A 152 26.62 -32.91 5.11
CA ARG A 152 26.74 -34.31 4.69
C ARG A 152 28.07 -34.58 4.00
N ARG A 153 28.58 -33.66 3.14
CA ARG A 153 29.88 -33.77 2.48
C ARG A 153 31.05 -33.66 3.46
N GLU A 154 30.97 -32.74 4.42
CA GLU A 154 32.00 -32.60 5.44
C GLU A 154 32.08 -33.86 6.34
N PHE A 155 30.93 -34.47 6.65
CA PHE A 155 30.86 -35.71 7.40
C PHE A 155 31.44 -36.89 6.61
N GLU A 156 31.16 -37.04 5.33
CA GLU A 156 31.71 -38.06 4.46
C GLU A 156 33.23 -37.88 4.25
N SER A 157 33.71 -36.65 4.09
CA SER A 157 35.14 -36.36 3.94
C SER A 157 35.93 -36.62 5.27
N SER A 158 35.30 -36.38 6.40
CA SER A 158 35.88 -36.69 7.72
C SER A 158 35.99 -38.19 7.97
N LEU A 159 35.01 -38.99 7.53
CA LEU A 159 35.05 -40.46 7.59
C LEU A 159 36.14 -41.03 6.70
N MET A 160 36.28 -40.53 5.46
CA MET A 160 37.34 -40.95 4.52
C MET A 160 38.74 -40.59 5.02
N ALA A 161 38.93 -39.43 5.66
CA ALA A 161 40.18 -39.03 6.25
C ALA A 161 40.62 -39.93 7.42
N ASN A 162 39.69 -40.37 8.24
CA ASN A 162 39.95 -41.31 9.34
C ASN A 162 40.34 -42.71 8.84
N GLU A 163 39.72 -43.22 7.78
CA GLU A 163 40.07 -44.50 7.18
C GLU A 163 41.50 -44.48 6.60
N VAL A 164 41.93 -43.39 6.00
CA VAL A 164 43.28 -43.22 5.45
C VAL A 164 44.35 -43.18 6.57
N VAL A 165 44.03 -42.63 7.73
CA VAL A 165 44.97 -42.58 8.88
C VAL A 165 45.11 -43.97 9.53
N GLU A 166 44.09 -44.80 9.63
CA GLU A 166 44.20 -46.15 10.14
C GLU A 166 44.97 -47.09 9.20
N ALA A 167 44.93 -46.86 7.88
CA ALA A 167 45.66 -47.67 6.91
C ALA A 167 47.18 -47.36 6.86
N THR A 168 47.65 -46.32 7.53
CA THR A 168 49.07 -45.92 7.52
C THR A 168 49.87 -46.39 8.76
N VAL A 169 49.24 -47.09 9.71
CA VAL A 169 49.82 -47.54 10.96
C VAL A 169 50.06 -49.07 11.01
N VAL A 170 50.09 -49.73 9.88
CA VAL A 170 50.40 -51.15 9.79
C VAL A 170 51.77 -51.37 9.18
#